data_953563a4bdef842439a038c65b361efc
#
_entry.id   953563a4bdef842439a038c65b361efc
#
_cell.length_a   1.000
_cell.length_b   1.000
_cell.length_c   1.000
_cell.angle_alpha   90.00
_cell.angle_beta   90.00
_cell.angle_gamma   90.00
#
_symmetry.space_group_name_H-M   'P 1'
#
loop_
_entity.id
_entity.type
_entity.pdbx_description
1 polymer ?
#
loop_
_entity_poly.entity_id
_entity_poly.type
_entity_poly.pdbx_seq_one_letter_code
_entity_poly.pdbx_strand_id
1 'polypeptide(L)'
;IVKSNSKNPATSCDLTNVDVAIDFSLPKVAFENISHAIKHKTPVISGTTDWLEKLEDIKKECLENNGTFLYASNFSLGMNIFFELNKKLANLMKDKKYTASIEEIHHMDKLDSPSGTAVTLNNQINNIFNQKIKITSKRIPNEIGTHKINYSSQIDNIEMTHTSKSRDGFALGALIAAEWIIDKKGVFSMKDLLS
;
A
#
# COMPACT_ATOMS: atom_id res chain seq x y z
N ILE A 1 0.95 -0.09 -25.76
CA ILE A 1 0.30 -0.50 -24.48
C ILE A 1 -0.48 -1.78 -24.73
N VAL A 2 -0.14 -2.85 -24.01
CA VAL A 2 -0.89 -4.11 -23.98
C VAL A 2 -1.90 -4.04 -22.82
N LYS A 3 -3.15 -4.42 -23.08
CA LYS A 3 -4.22 -4.47 -22.05
C LYS A 3 -4.71 -5.90 -21.92
N SER A 4 -4.74 -6.40 -20.66
CA SER A 4 -5.32 -7.69 -20.33
C SER A 4 -6.66 -7.54 -19.59
N ASN A 5 -7.49 -8.55 -19.73
CA ASN A 5 -8.79 -8.66 -19.04
C ASN A 5 -9.25 -10.13 -19.04
N SER A 6 -10.48 -10.41 -18.59
CA SER A 6 -11.02 -11.78 -18.53
C SER A 6 -11.13 -12.49 -19.90
N LYS A 7 -11.20 -11.75 -21.01
CA LYS A 7 -11.26 -12.31 -22.39
C LYS A 7 -9.88 -12.40 -23.02
N ASN A 8 -8.92 -11.60 -22.57
CA ASN A 8 -7.53 -11.61 -22.97
C ASN A 8 -6.66 -11.64 -21.71
N PRO A 9 -6.44 -12.81 -21.11
CA PRO A 9 -5.72 -12.92 -19.84
C PRO A 9 -4.25 -12.50 -19.99
N ALA A 10 -3.66 -11.95 -18.95
CA ALA A 10 -2.28 -11.47 -18.93
C ALA A 10 -1.29 -12.58 -19.34
N THR A 11 -1.56 -13.82 -18.97
CA THR A 11 -0.75 -14.99 -19.29
C THR A 11 -0.71 -15.36 -20.77
N SER A 12 -1.59 -14.79 -21.60
CA SER A 12 -1.58 -14.93 -23.07
C SER A 12 -0.99 -13.72 -23.79
N CYS A 13 -0.58 -12.67 -23.07
CA CYS A 13 -0.01 -11.48 -23.68
C CYS A 13 1.46 -11.69 -24.00
N ASP A 14 1.87 -11.22 -25.20
CA ASP A 14 3.28 -11.09 -25.54
C ASP A 14 3.89 -9.90 -24.78
N LEU A 15 4.91 -10.17 -23.97
CA LEU A 15 5.59 -9.18 -23.14
C LEU A 15 6.96 -8.75 -23.71
N THR A 16 7.33 -9.18 -24.91
CA THR A 16 8.67 -8.95 -25.50
C THR A 16 9.05 -7.46 -25.60
N ASN A 17 8.08 -6.58 -25.83
CA ASN A 17 8.29 -5.13 -25.95
C ASN A 17 7.53 -4.35 -24.85
N VAL A 18 7.42 -4.94 -23.64
CA VAL A 18 6.76 -4.31 -22.51
C VAL A 18 7.81 -3.89 -21.48
N ASP A 19 7.91 -2.61 -21.21
CA ASP A 19 8.86 -2.03 -20.25
C ASP A 19 8.51 -2.39 -18.81
N VAL A 20 7.21 -2.38 -18.47
CA VAL A 20 6.70 -2.67 -17.14
C VAL A 20 5.25 -3.16 -17.18
N ALA A 21 4.92 -4.12 -16.33
CA ALA A 21 3.56 -4.60 -16.10
C ALA A 21 2.95 -3.95 -14.85
N ILE A 22 1.67 -3.58 -14.92
CA ILE A 22 0.90 -3.01 -13.81
C ILE A 22 -0.29 -3.94 -13.55
N ASP A 23 -0.31 -4.58 -12.36
CA ASP A 23 -1.37 -5.50 -11.96
C ASP A 23 -2.27 -4.88 -10.89
N PHE A 24 -3.52 -4.60 -11.27
CA PHE A 24 -4.66 -4.31 -10.40
C PHE A 24 -5.83 -5.18 -10.83
N SER A 25 -5.69 -6.47 -10.58
CA SER A 25 -6.61 -7.50 -11.06
C SER A 25 -7.45 -8.09 -9.91
N LEU A 26 -7.90 -9.32 -10.07
CA LEU A 26 -8.61 -10.05 -9.02
C LEU A 26 -7.63 -10.94 -8.24
N PRO A 27 -7.85 -11.17 -6.93
CA PRO A 27 -6.96 -12.00 -6.09
C PRO A 27 -6.63 -13.37 -6.70
N LYS A 28 -7.64 -14.02 -7.29
CA LYS A 28 -7.52 -15.37 -7.86
C LYS A 28 -6.59 -15.49 -9.05
N VAL A 29 -6.25 -14.39 -9.74
CA VAL A 29 -5.37 -14.38 -10.93
C VAL A 29 -4.08 -13.58 -10.72
N ALA A 30 -3.96 -12.83 -9.63
CA ALA A 30 -2.82 -11.95 -9.35
C ALA A 30 -1.49 -12.73 -9.36
N PHE A 31 -1.44 -13.88 -8.67
CA PHE A 31 -0.25 -14.72 -8.62
C PHE A 31 0.22 -15.11 -10.03
N GLU A 32 -0.68 -15.62 -10.86
CA GLU A 32 -0.37 -16.07 -12.23
C GLU A 32 0.07 -14.90 -13.13
N ASN A 33 -0.60 -13.75 -13.02
CA ASN A 33 -0.24 -12.55 -13.78
C ASN A 33 1.17 -12.06 -13.44
N ILE A 34 1.49 -11.98 -12.15
CA ILE A 34 2.79 -11.52 -11.65
C ILE A 34 3.89 -12.51 -12.03
N SER A 35 3.65 -13.82 -11.81
CA SER A 35 4.58 -14.89 -12.20
C SER A 35 4.88 -14.86 -13.70
N HIS A 36 3.86 -14.66 -14.54
CA HIS A 36 4.04 -14.52 -15.98
C HIS A 36 4.98 -13.36 -16.34
N ALA A 37 4.78 -12.18 -15.76
CA ALA A 37 5.66 -11.03 -15.99
C ALA A 37 7.11 -11.31 -15.53
N ILE A 38 7.28 -11.89 -14.35
CA ILE A 38 8.61 -12.25 -13.81
C ILE A 38 9.35 -13.21 -14.72
N LYS A 39 8.69 -14.28 -15.20
CA LYS A 39 9.27 -15.26 -16.13
C LYS A 39 9.71 -14.66 -17.45
N HIS A 40 9.01 -13.63 -17.92
CA HIS A 40 9.36 -12.88 -19.13
C HIS A 40 10.36 -11.74 -18.88
N LYS A 41 10.91 -11.63 -17.66
CA LYS A 41 11.86 -10.56 -17.26
C LYS A 41 11.26 -9.15 -17.32
N THR A 42 9.94 -9.04 -17.42
CA THR A 42 9.23 -7.76 -17.39
C THR A 42 9.08 -7.31 -15.95
N PRO A 43 9.58 -6.14 -15.56
CA PRO A 43 9.31 -5.55 -14.25
C PRO A 43 7.82 -5.47 -13.99
N VAL A 44 7.38 -5.77 -12.76
CA VAL A 44 5.95 -5.76 -12.43
C VAL A 44 5.67 -5.09 -11.09
N ILE A 45 4.66 -4.22 -11.08
CA ILE A 45 4.06 -3.70 -9.85
C ILE A 45 2.69 -4.33 -9.67
N SER A 46 2.32 -4.64 -8.42
CA SER A 46 0.98 -5.13 -8.09
C SER A 46 0.37 -4.39 -6.90
N GLY A 47 -0.87 -3.94 -7.10
CA GLY A 47 -1.75 -3.38 -6.06
C GLY A 47 -2.94 -4.28 -5.72
N THR A 48 -3.01 -5.47 -6.30
CA THR A 48 -4.05 -6.44 -5.98
C THR A 48 -3.89 -6.94 -4.55
N THR A 49 -4.96 -6.97 -3.78
CA THR A 49 -5.01 -7.47 -2.39
C THR A 49 -5.60 -8.89 -2.32
N ASP A 50 -5.66 -9.47 -1.11
CA ASP A 50 -6.30 -10.76 -0.81
C ASP A 50 -5.73 -11.99 -1.55
N TRP A 51 -4.42 -11.94 -1.90
CA TRP A 51 -3.66 -13.08 -2.44
C TRP A 51 -2.31 -13.29 -1.72
N LEU A 52 -2.07 -12.58 -0.64
CA LEU A 52 -0.76 -12.46 0.03
C LEU A 52 -0.26 -13.75 0.67
N GLU A 53 -1.07 -14.77 0.79
CA GLU A 53 -0.66 -16.13 1.17
C GLU A 53 0.40 -16.70 0.22
N LYS A 54 0.42 -16.25 -1.05
CA LYS A 54 1.39 -16.63 -2.10
C LYS A 54 2.49 -15.59 -2.32
N LEU A 55 2.55 -14.54 -1.49
CA LEU A 55 3.51 -13.44 -1.68
C LEU A 55 4.96 -13.93 -1.57
N GLU A 56 5.25 -14.81 -0.61
CA GLU A 56 6.60 -15.34 -0.42
C GLU A 56 7.05 -16.20 -1.60
N ASP A 57 6.13 -16.94 -2.22
CA ASP A 57 6.43 -17.73 -3.44
C ASP A 57 6.79 -16.81 -4.61
N ILE A 58 6.06 -15.70 -4.80
CA ILE A 58 6.37 -14.69 -5.83
C ILE A 58 7.71 -14.00 -5.55
N LYS A 59 8.02 -13.67 -4.31
CA LYS A 59 9.32 -13.09 -3.94
C LYS A 59 10.48 -14.04 -4.29
N LYS A 60 10.34 -15.30 -3.93
CA LYS A 60 11.32 -16.34 -4.25
C LYS A 60 11.48 -16.49 -5.76
N GLU A 61 10.37 -16.63 -6.51
CA GLU A 61 10.37 -16.73 -7.97
C GLU A 61 11.04 -15.51 -8.61
N CYS A 62 10.77 -14.31 -8.10
CA CYS A 62 11.38 -13.07 -8.57
C CYS A 62 12.91 -13.10 -8.43
N LEU A 63 13.42 -13.51 -7.27
CA LEU A 63 14.87 -13.59 -7.01
C LEU A 63 15.52 -14.68 -7.86
N GLU A 64 14.95 -15.86 -7.96
CA GLU A 64 15.45 -16.98 -8.77
C GLU A 64 15.53 -16.63 -10.25
N ASN A 65 14.59 -15.82 -10.74
CA ASN A 65 14.56 -15.37 -12.13
C ASN A 65 15.34 -14.08 -12.37
N ASN A 66 16.04 -13.50 -11.39
CA ASN A 66 16.62 -12.17 -11.48
C ASN A 66 15.61 -11.13 -12.01
N GLY A 67 14.38 -11.23 -11.51
CA GLY A 67 13.24 -10.40 -11.90
C GLY A 67 13.16 -9.08 -11.14
N THR A 68 12.05 -8.37 -11.35
CA THR A 68 11.76 -7.10 -10.68
C THR A 68 10.29 -7.07 -10.28
N PHE A 69 10.03 -6.97 -8.98
CA PHE A 69 8.68 -6.96 -8.44
C PHE A 69 8.51 -5.91 -7.36
N LEU A 70 7.43 -5.11 -7.44
CA LEU A 70 7.03 -4.20 -6.38
C LEU A 70 5.58 -4.49 -5.97
N TYR A 71 5.38 -4.72 -4.69
CA TYR A 71 4.05 -4.85 -4.11
C TYR A 71 3.73 -3.69 -3.17
N ALA A 72 2.50 -3.19 -3.28
CA ALA A 72 1.93 -2.29 -2.29
C ALA A 72 0.41 -2.47 -2.19
N SER A 73 -0.12 -2.53 -0.97
CA SER A 73 -1.57 -2.48 -0.73
C SER A 73 -2.15 -1.07 -0.91
N ASN A 74 -1.28 -0.06 -1.01
CA ASN A 74 -1.66 1.34 -1.23
C ASN A 74 -0.54 2.07 -1.99
N PHE A 75 -0.85 2.61 -3.16
CA PHE A 75 0.11 3.34 -4.00
C PHE A 75 0.09 4.86 -3.80
N SER A 76 -0.79 5.42 -2.97
CA SER A 76 -0.77 6.86 -2.68
C SER A 76 0.57 7.26 -2.06
N LEU A 77 1.35 8.13 -2.73
CA LEU A 77 2.60 8.66 -2.18
C LEU A 77 2.37 9.35 -0.85
N GLY A 78 1.34 10.21 -0.76
CA GLY A 78 1.02 10.92 0.48
C GLY A 78 0.71 9.97 1.63
N MET A 79 -0.03 8.87 1.37
CA MET A 79 -0.31 7.87 2.40
C MET A 79 0.95 7.09 2.80
N ASN A 80 1.83 6.75 1.87
CA ASN A 80 3.07 6.05 2.20
C ASN A 80 4.03 6.94 3.00
N ILE A 81 4.13 8.25 2.67
CA ILE A 81 4.84 9.24 3.50
C ILE A 81 4.20 9.32 4.89
N PHE A 82 2.87 9.32 4.98
CA PHE A 82 2.15 9.36 6.24
C PHE A 82 2.43 8.12 7.11
N PHE A 83 2.56 6.92 6.51
CA PHE A 83 2.99 5.71 7.21
C PHE A 83 4.41 5.84 7.79
N GLU A 84 5.36 6.42 7.06
CA GLU A 84 6.73 6.61 7.57
C GLU A 84 6.78 7.67 8.68
N LEU A 85 6.03 8.77 8.53
CA LEU A 85 5.87 9.78 9.59
C LEU A 85 5.22 9.20 10.85
N ASN A 86 4.20 8.33 10.69
CA ASN A 86 3.56 7.64 11.81
C ASN A 86 4.56 6.82 12.63
N LYS A 87 5.37 5.99 11.97
CA LYS A 87 6.42 5.20 12.64
C LYS A 87 7.43 6.10 13.37
N LYS A 88 7.88 7.16 12.69
CA LYS A 88 8.85 8.10 13.26
C LYS A 88 8.27 8.82 14.48
N LEU A 89 7.03 9.32 14.38
CA LEU A 89 6.36 9.99 15.49
C LEU A 89 6.11 9.01 16.65
N ALA A 90 5.62 7.81 16.36
CA ALA A 90 5.41 6.78 17.39
C ALA A 90 6.70 6.49 18.17
N ASN A 91 7.85 6.36 17.48
CA ASN A 91 9.14 6.15 18.13
C ASN A 91 9.55 7.34 19.04
N LEU A 92 9.29 8.57 18.62
CA LEU A 92 9.57 9.77 19.43
C LEU A 92 8.65 9.87 20.64
N MET A 93 7.43 9.40 20.51
CA MET A 93 6.41 9.44 21.59
C MET A 93 6.50 8.25 22.54
N LYS A 94 7.24 7.20 22.16
CA LYS A 94 7.49 6.05 23.04
C LYS A 94 8.02 6.52 24.39
N ASP A 95 7.52 5.93 25.45
CA ASP A 95 7.89 6.25 26.84
C ASP A 95 7.56 7.70 27.29
N LYS A 96 6.78 8.42 26.50
CA LYS A 96 6.19 9.72 26.91
C LYS A 96 4.79 9.52 27.48
N LYS A 97 4.34 10.47 28.29
CA LYS A 97 3.01 10.41 28.93
C LYS A 97 1.90 10.90 27.98
N TYR A 98 1.84 10.29 26.77
CA TYR A 98 0.77 10.55 25.80
C TYR A 98 -0.07 9.31 25.55
N THR A 99 -1.35 9.55 25.29
CA THR A 99 -2.28 8.54 24.82
C THR A 99 -2.45 8.70 23.32
N ALA A 100 -2.24 7.62 22.57
CA ALA A 100 -2.44 7.61 21.12
C ALA A 100 -3.86 7.20 20.75
N SER A 101 -4.41 7.80 19.72
CA SER A 101 -5.68 7.40 19.09
C SER A 101 -5.67 7.62 17.59
N ILE A 102 -6.53 6.88 16.88
CA ILE A 102 -6.70 7.01 15.43
C ILE A 102 -8.18 7.30 15.15
N GLU A 103 -8.44 8.24 14.25
CA GLU A 103 -9.75 8.44 13.62
C GLU A 103 -9.62 8.23 12.12
N GLU A 104 -10.56 7.50 11.53
CA GLU A 104 -10.68 7.37 10.08
C GLU A 104 -12.09 7.75 9.62
N ILE A 105 -12.17 8.43 8.46
CA ILE A 105 -13.43 8.91 7.89
C ILE A 105 -13.45 8.53 6.41
N HIS A 106 -14.53 7.85 5.97
CA HIS A 106 -14.73 7.44 4.57
C HIS A 106 -16.19 7.63 4.15
N HIS A 107 -16.45 7.44 2.86
CA HIS A 107 -17.80 7.47 2.28
C HIS A 107 -18.69 6.36 2.86
N MET A 108 -20.01 6.55 2.69
CA MET A 108 -21.02 5.65 3.25
C MET A 108 -20.94 4.21 2.74
N ASP A 109 -20.51 4.02 1.48
CA ASP A 109 -20.45 2.70 0.84
C ASP A 109 -19.21 1.88 1.20
N LYS A 110 -18.33 2.39 2.08
CA LYS A 110 -17.16 1.64 2.52
C LYS A 110 -17.56 0.57 3.54
N LEU A 111 -17.42 -0.71 3.15
CA LEU A 111 -17.90 -1.85 3.92
C LEU A 111 -17.00 -2.19 5.11
N ASP A 112 -15.67 -2.16 4.92
CA ASP A 112 -14.69 -2.49 5.96
C ASP A 112 -14.60 -1.37 7.02
N SER A 113 -14.64 -1.75 8.29
CA SER A 113 -14.52 -0.83 9.43
C SER A 113 -13.84 -1.55 10.60
N PRO A 114 -12.65 -1.07 11.05
CA PRO A 114 -11.88 0.05 10.48
C PRO A 114 -11.30 -0.27 9.10
N SER A 115 -10.91 0.79 8.36
CA SER A 115 -10.27 0.64 7.06
C SER A 115 -8.91 -0.08 7.16
N GLY A 116 -8.49 -0.79 6.11
CA GLY A 116 -7.18 -1.44 6.06
C GLY A 116 -6.00 -0.48 6.33
N THR A 117 -6.11 0.78 5.89
CA THR A 117 -5.15 1.85 6.21
C THR A 117 -5.10 2.16 7.70
N ALA A 118 -6.27 2.28 8.36
CA ALA A 118 -6.32 2.53 9.80
C ALA A 118 -5.77 1.34 10.61
N VAL A 119 -6.02 0.11 10.16
CA VAL A 119 -5.42 -1.10 10.74
C VAL A 119 -3.89 -1.08 10.61
N THR A 120 -3.37 -0.70 9.43
CA THR A 120 -1.91 -0.58 9.21
C THR A 120 -1.29 0.45 10.14
N LEU A 121 -1.87 1.66 10.25
CA LEU A 121 -1.42 2.72 11.16
C LEU A 121 -1.43 2.25 12.62
N ASN A 122 -2.50 1.58 13.03
CA ASN A 122 -2.64 1.03 14.37
C ASN A 122 -1.56 -0.01 14.69
N ASN A 123 -1.31 -0.94 13.76
CA ASN A 123 -0.28 -1.97 13.93
C ASN A 123 1.12 -1.36 14.07
N GLN A 124 1.42 -0.30 13.28
CA GLN A 124 2.68 0.42 13.39
C GLN A 124 2.87 1.05 14.78
N ILE A 125 1.82 1.68 15.35
CA ILE A 125 1.88 2.27 16.68
C ILE A 125 1.97 1.18 17.76
N ASN A 126 1.13 0.14 17.67
CA ASN A 126 1.09 -0.95 18.66
C ASN A 126 2.43 -1.69 18.77
N ASN A 127 3.12 -1.91 17.64
CA ASN A 127 4.44 -2.55 17.64
C ASN A 127 5.50 -1.73 18.40
N ILE A 128 5.27 -0.43 18.58
CA ILE A 128 6.19 0.48 19.27
C ILE A 128 5.75 0.73 20.72
N PHE A 129 4.46 0.95 20.94
CA PHE A 129 3.90 1.34 22.23
C PHE A 129 3.54 0.16 23.13
N ASN A 130 3.34 -1.02 22.57
CA ASN A 130 2.79 -2.19 23.26
C ASN A 130 1.47 -1.87 24.03
N GLN A 131 0.63 -1.02 23.43
CA GLN A 131 -0.66 -0.58 23.99
C GLN A 131 -1.76 -0.77 22.95
N LYS A 132 -2.99 -1.02 23.43
CA LYS A 132 -4.15 -1.07 22.54
C LYS A 132 -4.60 0.36 22.20
N ILE A 133 -4.42 0.74 20.94
CA ILE A 133 -4.81 2.05 20.42
C ILE A 133 -6.28 2.04 20.02
N LYS A 134 -7.02 3.08 20.42
CA LYS A 134 -8.42 3.26 20.03
C LYS A 134 -8.50 3.72 18.58
N ILE A 135 -9.26 2.99 17.76
CA ILE A 135 -9.64 3.44 16.40
C ILE A 135 -11.10 3.86 16.43
N THR A 136 -11.40 5.04 15.90
CA THR A 136 -12.77 5.53 15.67
C THR A 136 -13.00 5.63 14.17
N SER A 137 -14.01 4.94 13.69
CA SER A 137 -14.40 4.95 12.27
C SER A 137 -15.66 5.79 12.08
N LYS A 138 -15.64 6.70 11.10
CA LYS A 138 -16.81 7.51 10.70
C LYS A 138 -17.13 7.28 9.23
N ARG A 139 -18.40 7.39 8.90
CA ARG A 139 -18.90 7.32 7.51
C ARG A 139 -19.64 8.61 7.23
N ILE A 140 -19.16 9.36 6.22
CA ILE A 140 -19.69 10.69 5.84
C ILE A 140 -19.88 10.70 4.33
N PRO A 141 -21.01 11.20 3.80
CA PRO A 141 -21.23 11.30 2.36
C PRO A 141 -20.09 12.04 1.66
N ASN A 142 -19.66 11.52 0.50
CA ASN A 142 -18.63 12.10 -0.37
C ASN A 142 -17.20 12.18 0.23
N GLU A 143 -16.96 11.66 1.41
CA GLU A 143 -15.59 11.60 1.98
C GLU A 143 -14.78 10.48 1.31
N ILE A 144 -13.70 10.82 0.65
CA ILE A 144 -12.84 9.83 -0.05
C ILE A 144 -12.04 9.01 0.94
N GLY A 145 -11.45 9.68 1.93
CA GLY A 145 -10.70 9.05 3.01
C GLY A 145 -9.82 10.04 3.76
N THR A 146 -10.09 10.18 5.05
CA THR A 146 -9.27 10.95 5.99
C THR A 146 -8.78 10.04 7.10
N HIS A 147 -7.51 10.16 7.45
CA HIS A 147 -6.90 9.45 8.58
C HIS A 147 -6.19 10.45 9.47
N LYS A 148 -6.54 10.44 10.76
CA LYS A 148 -5.95 11.27 11.80
C LYS A 148 -5.29 10.40 12.85
N ILE A 149 -4.11 10.80 13.27
CA ILE A 149 -3.41 10.23 14.42
C ILE A 149 -3.25 11.34 15.43
N ASN A 150 -3.72 11.12 16.65
CA ASN A 150 -3.62 12.07 17.73
C ASN A 150 -2.86 11.46 18.92
N TYR A 151 -1.89 12.20 19.41
CA TYR A 151 -1.20 11.97 20.68
C TYR A 151 -1.60 13.05 21.65
N SER A 152 -2.26 12.67 22.75
CA SER A 152 -2.83 13.60 23.74
C SER A 152 -2.18 13.42 25.11
N SER A 153 -1.85 14.52 25.76
CA SER A 153 -1.43 14.60 27.15
C SER A 153 -2.32 15.56 27.96
N GLN A 154 -2.01 15.78 29.22
CA GLN A 154 -2.68 16.83 30.01
C GLN A 154 -2.22 18.25 29.62
N ILE A 155 -1.14 18.38 28.87
CA ILE A 155 -0.50 19.66 28.54
C ILE A 155 -0.83 20.09 27.12
N ASP A 156 -0.74 19.17 26.16
CA ASP A 156 -0.86 19.46 24.74
C ASP A 156 -1.34 18.25 23.91
N ASN A 157 -1.60 18.49 22.64
CA ASN A 157 -1.92 17.47 21.65
C ASN A 157 -1.00 17.63 20.43
N ILE A 158 -0.61 16.49 19.85
CA ILE A 158 0.06 16.43 18.56
C ILE A 158 -0.86 15.67 17.60
N GLU A 159 -1.29 16.30 16.52
CA GLU A 159 -2.15 15.70 15.50
C GLU A 159 -1.44 15.63 14.14
N MET A 160 -1.51 14.49 13.49
CA MET A 160 -1.17 14.33 12.08
C MET A 160 -2.43 13.93 11.30
N THR A 161 -2.66 14.55 10.16
CA THR A 161 -3.82 14.26 9.32
C THR A 161 -3.40 14.09 7.86
N HIS A 162 -3.91 13.02 7.23
CA HIS A 162 -3.88 12.81 5.80
C HIS A 162 -5.30 12.77 5.27
N THR A 163 -5.61 13.59 4.26
CA THR A 163 -6.91 13.60 3.58
C THR A 163 -6.73 13.40 2.09
N SER A 164 -7.36 12.38 1.53
CA SER A 164 -7.41 12.14 0.08
C SER A 164 -8.43 13.06 -0.58
N LYS A 165 -8.00 13.85 -1.57
CA LYS A 165 -8.88 14.76 -2.32
C LYS A 165 -9.45 14.13 -3.58
N SER A 166 -8.79 13.11 -4.13
CA SER A 166 -9.25 12.30 -5.26
C SER A 166 -8.66 10.88 -5.19
N ARG A 167 -9.18 9.98 -6.01
CA ARG A 167 -8.60 8.64 -6.19
C ARG A 167 -7.40 8.62 -7.15
N ASP A 168 -7.15 9.70 -7.86
CA ASP A 168 -6.06 9.81 -8.84
C ASP A 168 -4.68 9.62 -8.22
N GLY A 169 -4.56 9.94 -6.92
CA GLY A 169 -3.31 9.73 -6.17
C GLY A 169 -2.83 8.27 -6.14
N PHE A 170 -3.75 7.29 -6.21
CA PHE A 170 -3.39 5.87 -6.29
C PHE A 170 -2.86 5.52 -7.68
N ALA A 171 -3.53 5.99 -8.74
CA ALA A 171 -3.10 5.75 -10.12
C ALA A 171 -1.77 6.44 -10.41
N LEU A 172 -1.61 7.70 -9.98
CA LEU A 172 -0.35 8.45 -10.13
C LEU A 172 0.80 7.75 -9.39
N GLY A 173 0.58 7.31 -8.17
CA GLY A 173 1.59 6.59 -7.41
C GLY A 173 1.96 5.25 -8.04
N ALA A 174 1.01 4.54 -8.65
CA ALA A 174 1.29 3.32 -9.40
C ALA A 174 2.13 3.60 -10.66
N LEU A 175 1.87 4.68 -11.38
CA LEU A 175 2.68 5.09 -12.54
C LEU A 175 4.10 5.45 -12.11
N ILE A 176 4.27 6.25 -11.04
CA ILE A 176 5.58 6.60 -10.50
C ILE A 176 6.36 5.34 -10.07
N ALA A 177 5.69 4.39 -9.41
CA ALA A 177 6.31 3.12 -9.02
C ALA A 177 6.71 2.28 -10.23
N ALA A 178 5.87 2.25 -11.27
CA ALA A 178 6.15 1.55 -12.52
C ALA A 178 7.38 2.12 -13.23
N GLU A 179 7.49 3.44 -13.37
CA GLU A 179 8.66 4.11 -13.94
C GLU A 179 9.92 3.87 -13.09
N TRP A 180 9.77 3.93 -11.77
CA TRP A 180 10.89 3.80 -10.83
C TRP A 180 11.55 2.41 -10.84
N ILE A 181 10.79 1.32 -11.13
CA ILE A 181 11.35 -0.05 -11.04
C ILE A 181 12.01 -0.56 -12.33
N ILE A 182 11.89 0.14 -13.48
CA ILE A 182 12.28 -0.37 -14.81
C ILE A 182 13.70 -0.93 -14.81
N ASP A 183 14.68 -0.19 -14.28
CA ASP A 183 16.10 -0.57 -14.29
C ASP A 183 16.57 -1.29 -13.02
N LYS A 184 15.63 -1.74 -12.19
CA LYS A 184 15.96 -2.38 -10.89
C LYS A 184 15.82 -3.90 -10.97
N LYS A 185 16.50 -4.59 -10.05
CA LYS A 185 16.37 -6.04 -9.87
C LYS A 185 16.11 -6.35 -8.41
N GLY A 186 15.14 -7.23 -8.16
CA GLY A 186 14.76 -7.66 -6.82
C GLY A 186 13.31 -7.36 -6.45
N VAL A 187 13.02 -7.44 -5.17
CA VAL A 187 11.70 -7.23 -4.58
C VAL A 187 11.67 -5.90 -3.84
N PHE A 188 10.70 -5.08 -4.13
CA PHE A 188 10.56 -3.71 -3.65
C PHE A 188 9.18 -3.43 -3.05
N SER A 189 9.10 -2.33 -2.34
CA SER A 189 7.89 -1.75 -1.76
C SER A 189 7.84 -0.24 -2.00
N MET A 190 6.74 0.42 -1.67
CA MET A 190 6.66 1.88 -1.71
C MET A 190 7.66 2.57 -0.76
N LYS A 191 8.12 1.88 0.29
CA LYS A 191 9.17 2.42 1.16
C LYS A 191 10.50 2.58 0.42
N ASP A 192 10.85 1.63 -0.42
CA ASP A 192 12.11 1.67 -1.20
C ASP A 192 12.07 2.78 -2.25
N LEU A 193 10.88 3.09 -2.77
CA LEU A 193 10.68 4.22 -3.69
C LEU A 193 10.83 5.58 -2.98
N LEU A 194 10.52 5.66 -1.68
CA LEU A 194 10.55 6.90 -0.89
C LEU A 194 11.90 7.15 -0.20
N SER A 195 12.84 6.19 -0.25
CA SER A 195 14.13 6.26 0.46
C SER A 195 15.28 6.91 -0.34
#